data_2369abcaced790eb5bcb5dfdfed9f3af
#
_entry.id   2369abcaced790eb5bcb5dfdfed9f3af
#
_cell.length_a   1.000
_cell.length_b   1.000
_cell.length_c   1.000
_cell.angle_alpha   90.00
_cell.angle_beta   90.00
_cell.angle_gamma   90.00
#
_symmetry.space_group_name_H-M   'P 1'
#
loop_
_entity.id
_entity.type
_entity.pdbx_description
1 polymer ?
#
loop_
_entity_poly.entity_id
_entity_poly.type
_entity_poly.pdbx_seq_one_letter_code
_entity_poly.pdbx_strand_id
1 'polypeptide(L)'
;MEKMSRRSFLKAGTAATAALAMTPTEMLAKAKNTKKKAGKTGKVKLLGVGIGGRGHSDLNGVTYNGKEVYDDIEFIGLADVDQKYAKGVIDEYTKLFPNCKVYNDYKKMYAELLDQCDGVICGTADHTHAIICAEALMAGKAVYCEKPLTRTVYESRLLTKLAAKANVATQMGNQGASGEGVNLVCEWIWNGEIGEVTRVDAFTDRP
;
A
#
# COMPACT_ATOMS: atom_id res chain seq x y z
N MET A 1 21.18 3.98 -31.41
CA MET A 1 20.66 2.96 -30.43
C MET A 1 21.55 1.73 -30.56
N GLU A 2 22.47 1.53 -29.62
CA GLU A 2 23.33 0.35 -29.58
C GLU A 2 22.48 -0.90 -29.25
N LYS A 3 22.58 -1.92 -30.08
CA LYS A 3 21.89 -3.20 -29.90
C LYS A 3 22.54 -3.96 -28.73
N MET A 4 21.83 -4.07 -27.64
CA MET A 4 22.25 -4.88 -26.49
C MET A 4 22.47 -6.34 -26.93
N SER A 5 23.64 -6.91 -26.67
CA SER A 5 23.96 -8.28 -27.05
C SER A 5 23.20 -9.29 -26.17
N ARG A 6 22.91 -10.49 -26.71
CA ARG A 6 22.27 -11.59 -25.95
C ARG A 6 23.04 -11.93 -24.66
N ARG A 7 24.35 -11.76 -24.67
CA ARG A 7 25.21 -12.00 -23.51
C ARG A 7 25.06 -10.92 -22.43
N SER A 8 24.84 -9.67 -22.83
CA SER A 8 24.54 -8.55 -21.91
C SER A 8 23.14 -8.67 -21.31
N PHE A 9 22.19 -9.18 -22.10
CA PHE A 9 20.83 -9.46 -21.63
C PHE A 9 20.81 -10.59 -20.59
N LEU A 10 21.55 -11.69 -20.83
CA LEU A 10 21.66 -12.80 -19.87
C LEU A 10 22.38 -12.38 -18.58
N LYS A 11 23.42 -11.54 -18.65
CA LYS A 11 24.10 -10.98 -17.46
C LYS A 11 23.20 -10.06 -16.65
N ALA A 12 22.35 -9.26 -17.30
CA ALA A 12 21.34 -8.46 -16.61
C ALA A 12 20.22 -9.33 -15.99
N GLY A 13 19.84 -10.43 -16.66
CA GLY A 13 18.89 -11.41 -16.15
C GLY A 13 19.38 -12.14 -14.90
N THR A 14 20.66 -12.54 -14.85
CA THR A 14 21.25 -13.20 -13.67
C THR A 14 21.38 -12.27 -12.46
N ALA A 15 21.54 -10.95 -12.66
CA ALA A 15 21.52 -9.98 -11.57
C ALA A 15 20.11 -9.77 -11.00
N ALA A 16 19.07 -9.87 -11.86
CA ALA A 16 17.67 -9.80 -11.45
C ALA A 16 17.21 -11.06 -10.70
N THR A 17 17.69 -12.26 -11.12
CA THR A 17 17.37 -13.53 -10.44
C THR A 17 18.06 -13.66 -9.08
N ALA A 18 19.22 -13.04 -8.88
CA ALA A 18 19.86 -12.97 -7.55
C ALA A 18 19.05 -12.14 -6.54
N ALA A 19 18.27 -11.16 -7.00
CA ALA A 19 17.35 -10.40 -6.14
C ALA A 19 16.06 -11.18 -5.80
N LEU A 20 15.65 -12.13 -6.67
CA LEU A 20 14.51 -13.02 -6.45
C LEU A 20 14.83 -14.25 -5.58
N ALA A 21 16.12 -14.54 -5.34
CA ALA A 21 16.58 -15.68 -4.53
C ALA A 21 16.75 -15.33 -3.03
N MET A 22 16.34 -14.14 -2.59
CA MET A 22 16.33 -13.83 -1.15
C MET A 22 15.18 -14.54 -0.48
N THR A 23 15.47 -15.35 0.53
CA THR A 23 14.43 -15.98 1.35
C THR A 23 13.61 -14.92 2.08
N PRO A 24 12.33 -15.21 2.42
CA PRO A 24 11.50 -14.30 3.21
C PRO A 24 12.18 -13.84 4.50
N THR A 25 13.02 -14.69 5.09
CA THR A 25 13.78 -14.40 6.30
C THR A 25 14.88 -13.35 6.07
N GLU A 26 15.54 -13.36 4.92
CA GLU A 26 16.54 -12.35 4.56
C GLU A 26 15.91 -11.00 4.19
N MET A 27 14.73 -11.03 3.56
CA MET A 27 13.93 -9.82 3.33
C MET A 27 13.47 -9.18 4.65
N LEU A 28 13.02 -9.98 5.60
CA LEU A 28 12.65 -9.54 6.95
C LEU A 28 13.87 -9.04 7.74
N ALA A 29 15.04 -9.66 7.60
CA ALA A 29 16.27 -9.21 8.24
C ALA A 29 16.78 -7.87 7.68
N LYS A 30 16.63 -7.64 6.37
CA LYS A 30 16.94 -6.34 5.74
C LYS A 30 15.95 -5.24 6.14
N ALA A 31 14.66 -5.58 6.27
CA ALA A 31 13.62 -4.65 6.74
C ALA A 31 13.82 -4.22 8.20
N LYS A 32 14.41 -5.08 9.05
CA LYS A 32 14.70 -4.75 10.46
C LYS A 32 15.77 -3.66 10.66
N ASN A 33 16.55 -3.30 9.64
CA ASN A 33 17.61 -2.30 9.75
C ASN A 33 17.21 -0.87 9.37
N THR A 34 15.97 -0.64 8.94
CA THR A 34 15.42 0.71 8.74
C THR A 34 14.58 1.14 9.93
N LYS A 35 15.15 1.23 11.12
CA LYS A 35 14.53 1.96 12.22
C LYS A 35 14.53 3.45 11.86
N LYS A 36 13.57 3.93 11.06
CA LYS A 36 13.17 5.32 11.11
C LYS A 36 12.64 5.56 12.52
N LYS A 37 13.11 6.63 13.18
CA LYS A 37 12.61 7.05 14.49
C LYS A 37 11.08 7.18 14.35
N ALA A 38 10.33 6.41 15.15
CA ALA A 38 8.94 6.69 15.40
C ALA A 38 8.80 8.19 15.76
N GLY A 39 7.68 8.80 15.41
CA GLY A 39 7.41 10.20 15.75
C GLY A 39 7.64 10.46 17.24
N LYS A 40 7.68 11.72 17.66
CA LYS A 40 8.00 12.13 19.04
C LYS A 40 7.19 11.41 20.14
N THR A 41 6.04 10.82 19.79
CA THR A 41 5.16 10.05 20.70
C THR A 41 5.45 8.54 20.67
N GLY A 42 6.34 8.07 19.83
CA GLY A 42 6.56 6.63 19.57
C GLY A 42 5.50 5.98 18.68
N LYS A 43 4.41 6.67 18.33
CA LYS A 43 3.34 6.16 17.45
C LYS A 43 3.58 6.53 15.99
N VAL A 44 3.17 5.62 15.09
CA VAL A 44 3.10 5.87 13.65
C VAL A 44 1.85 6.71 13.35
N LYS A 45 2.03 7.90 12.78
CA LYS A 45 0.95 8.82 12.46
C LYS A 45 0.47 8.64 11.03
N LEU A 46 -0.81 8.40 10.87
CA LEU A 46 -1.44 8.08 9.59
C LEU A 46 -2.49 9.10 9.18
N LEU A 47 -2.63 9.27 7.87
CA LEU A 47 -3.74 9.96 7.22
C LEU A 47 -4.55 8.97 6.40
N GLY A 48 -5.88 9.09 6.43
CA GLY A 48 -6.81 8.32 5.60
C GLY A 48 -7.47 9.21 4.55
N VAL A 49 -7.45 8.80 3.28
CA VAL A 49 -8.09 9.50 2.16
C VAL A 49 -9.02 8.57 1.42
N GLY A 50 -10.32 8.93 1.32
CA GLY A 50 -11.35 8.04 0.79
C GLY A 50 -11.64 6.90 1.77
N ILE A 51 -12.30 7.25 2.87
CA ILE A 51 -12.44 6.39 4.04
C ILE A 51 -13.77 5.62 4.07
N GLY A 52 -14.66 5.87 3.14
CA GLY A 52 -15.89 5.10 2.98
C GLY A 52 -15.65 3.73 2.34
N GLY A 53 -16.58 2.80 2.48
CA GLY A 53 -16.56 1.50 1.78
C GLY A 53 -15.25 0.73 1.94
N ARG A 54 -14.50 0.56 0.84
CA ARG A 54 -13.22 -0.17 0.84
C ARG A 54 -12.18 0.49 1.73
N GLY A 55 -12.08 1.82 1.67
CA GLY A 55 -11.14 2.57 2.52
C GLY A 55 -11.33 2.29 4.01
N HIS A 56 -12.58 2.12 4.48
CA HIS A 56 -12.84 1.71 5.86
C HIS A 56 -12.20 0.35 6.20
N SER A 57 -12.32 -0.62 5.28
CA SER A 57 -11.68 -1.93 5.50
C SER A 57 -10.16 -1.83 5.58
N ASP A 58 -9.55 -0.94 4.79
CA ASP A 58 -8.10 -0.73 4.79
C ASP A 58 -7.64 -0.04 6.08
N LEU A 59 -8.39 0.97 6.53
CA LEU A 59 -8.14 1.61 7.82
C LEU A 59 -8.22 0.58 8.96
N ASN A 60 -9.26 -0.25 8.98
CA ASN A 60 -9.43 -1.29 10.00
C ASN A 60 -8.29 -2.32 9.97
N GLY A 61 -7.80 -2.68 8.79
CA GLY A 61 -6.68 -3.61 8.63
C GLY A 61 -5.38 -3.14 9.27
N VAL A 62 -5.19 -1.83 9.42
CA VAL A 62 -4.00 -1.26 10.11
C VAL A 62 -4.31 -0.82 11.54
N THR A 63 -5.59 -0.68 11.90
CA THR A 63 -6.02 -0.22 13.23
C THR A 63 -6.15 -1.36 14.23
N TYR A 64 -6.64 -2.52 13.77
CA TYR A 64 -7.03 -3.60 14.67
C TYR A 64 -6.19 -4.87 14.49
N ASN A 65 -5.84 -5.49 15.62
CA ASN A 65 -5.40 -6.87 15.74
C ASN A 65 -6.56 -7.70 16.30
N GLY A 66 -7.37 -8.23 15.42
CA GLY A 66 -8.62 -8.87 15.81
C GLY A 66 -9.62 -7.87 16.38
N LYS A 67 -9.79 -7.83 17.71
CA LYS A 67 -10.69 -6.87 18.39
C LYS A 67 -9.95 -5.74 19.11
N GLU A 68 -8.64 -5.82 19.20
CA GLU A 68 -7.81 -4.86 19.92
C GLU A 68 -7.23 -3.81 18.98
N VAL A 69 -7.18 -2.57 19.41
CA VAL A 69 -6.54 -1.47 18.66
C VAL A 69 -5.04 -1.54 18.90
N TYR A 70 -4.25 -1.41 17.84
CA TYR A 70 -2.80 -1.31 17.97
C TYR A 70 -2.39 -0.04 18.73
N ASP A 71 -1.53 -0.18 19.72
CA ASP A 71 -1.08 0.91 20.58
C ASP A 71 -0.08 1.85 19.91
N ASP A 72 0.58 1.40 18.85
CA ASP A 72 1.68 2.08 18.17
C ASP A 72 1.26 2.89 16.93
N ILE A 73 -0.06 3.03 16.69
CA ILE A 73 -0.60 3.85 15.60
C ILE A 73 -1.46 5.00 16.12
N GLU A 74 -1.58 6.05 15.29
CA GLU A 74 -2.47 7.18 15.51
C GLU A 74 -2.95 7.74 14.17
N PHE A 75 -4.27 7.79 13.95
CA PHE A 75 -4.82 8.57 12.84
C PHE A 75 -4.95 10.03 13.27
N ILE A 76 -4.27 10.93 12.55
CA ILE A 76 -4.28 12.36 12.81
C ILE A 76 -5.17 13.14 11.85
N GLY A 77 -5.61 12.53 10.75
CA GLY A 77 -6.51 13.15 9.79
C GLY A 77 -7.20 12.15 8.87
N LEU A 78 -8.46 12.44 8.56
CA LEU A 78 -9.31 11.70 7.64
C LEU A 78 -9.92 12.64 6.60
N ALA A 79 -9.97 12.22 5.34
CA ALA A 79 -10.60 12.99 4.28
C ALA A 79 -11.53 12.13 3.45
N ASP A 80 -12.77 12.57 3.27
CA ASP A 80 -13.72 12.01 2.33
C ASP A 80 -14.61 13.10 1.75
N VAL A 81 -14.87 13.06 0.45
CA VAL A 81 -15.73 14.02 -0.24
C VAL A 81 -17.21 13.82 0.12
N ASP A 82 -17.59 12.59 0.44
CA ASP A 82 -18.94 12.22 0.91
C ASP A 82 -18.93 11.89 2.40
N GLN A 83 -18.85 12.93 3.22
CA GLN A 83 -18.88 12.78 4.69
C GLN A 83 -20.19 12.18 5.21
N LYS A 84 -21.26 12.28 4.45
CA LYS A 84 -22.53 11.64 4.82
C LYS A 84 -22.44 10.11 4.70
N TYR A 85 -21.88 9.63 3.59
CA TYR A 85 -21.61 8.21 3.39
C TYR A 85 -20.57 7.67 4.38
N ALA A 86 -19.51 8.43 4.61
CA ALA A 86 -18.42 8.06 5.51
C ALA A 86 -18.70 8.33 7.00
N LYS A 87 -19.91 8.81 7.35
CA LYS A 87 -20.23 9.26 8.72
C LYS A 87 -19.91 8.22 9.80
N GLY A 88 -20.26 6.96 9.60
CA GLY A 88 -20.00 5.90 10.57
C GLY A 88 -18.50 5.73 10.86
N VAL A 89 -17.68 5.80 9.82
CA VAL A 89 -16.20 5.70 9.93
C VAL A 89 -15.64 6.93 10.63
N ILE A 90 -16.16 8.12 10.31
CA ILE A 90 -15.76 9.37 10.96
C ILE A 90 -16.04 9.32 12.46
N ASP A 91 -17.26 8.91 12.83
CA ASP A 91 -17.68 8.82 14.23
C ASP A 91 -16.84 7.79 15.01
N GLU A 92 -16.52 6.64 14.39
CA GLU A 92 -15.65 5.60 14.97
C GLU A 92 -14.23 6.12 15.21
N TYR A 93 -13.59 6.63 14.16
CA TYR A 93 -12.19 7.02 14.20
C TYR A 93 -11.92 8.28 15.04
N THR A 94 -12.84 9.24 15.06
CA THR A 94 -12.73 10.40 15.95
C THR A 94 -12.94 10.04 17.42
N LYS A 95 -13.69 8.97 17.71
CA LYS A 95 -13.80 8.43 19.07
C LYS A 95 -12.54 7.68 19.48
N LEU A 96 -11.94 6.89 18.59
CA LEU A 96 -10.70 6.13 18.84
C LEU A 96 -9.49 7.08 18.95
N PHE A 97 -9.44 8.09 18.11
CA PHE A 97 -8.35 9.05 18.01
C PHE A 97 -8.90 10.48 18.19
N PRO A 98 -9.06 10.98 19.44
CA PRO A 98 -9.73 12.25 19.72
C PRO A 98 -9.10 13.47 19.06
N ASN A 99 -7.81 13.39 18.67
CA ASN A 99 -7.09 14.46 17.97
C ASN A 99 -7.19 14.35 16.43
N CYS A 100 -7.90 13.34 15.91
CA CYS A 100 -8.06 13.13 14.48
C CYS A 100 -8.99 14.20 13.88
N LYS A 101 -8.48 14.96 12.90
CA LYS A 101 -9.24 15.98 12.18
C LYS A 101 -9.92 15.42 10.95
N VAL A 102 -11.07 15.98 10.59
CA VAL A 102 -11.89 15.52 9.46
C VAL A 102 -11.98 16.59 8.39
N TYR A 103 -11.78 16.21 7.14
CA TYR A 103 -11.77 17.09 5.97
C TYR A 103 -12.67 16.54 4.87
N ASN A 104 -13.30 17.44 4.09
CA ASN A 104 -14.00 17.09 2.87
C ASN A 104 -13.09 17.18 1.62
N ASP A 105 -11.88 17.71 1.79
CA ASP A 105 -10.90 17.91 0.73
C ASP A 105 -9.52 17.48 1.25
N TYR A 106 -8.95 16.44 0.62
CA TYR A 106 -7.63 15.92 0.99
C TYR A 106 -6.51 16.96 0.82
N LYS A 107 -6.66 17.91 -0.11
CA LYS A 107 -5.69 18.99 -0.29
C LYS A 107 -5.57 19.88 0.95
N LYS A 108 -6.71 20.18 1.58
CA LYS A 108 -6.72 20.94 2.84
C LYS A 108 -6.08 20.15 3.97
N MET A 109 -6.39 18.85 4.04
CA MET A 109 -5.75 17.94 5.00
C MET A 109 -4.23 17.87 4.78
N TYR A 110 -3.77 17.72 3.55
CA TYR A 110 -2.35 17.67 3.23
C TYR A 110 -1.63 18.98 3.55
N ALA A 111 -2.22 20.13 3.23
CA ALA A 111 -1.66 21.44 3.57
C ALA A 111 -1.42 21.62 5.07
N GLU A 112 -2.24 20.99 5.91
CA GLU A 112 -2.15 21.12 7.37
C GLU A 112 -1.37 19.99 8.05
N LEU A 113 -1.52 18.74 7.59
CA LEU A 113 -1.10 17.56 8.33
C LEU A 113 -0.05 16.70 7.63
N LEU A 114 0.21 16.87 6.33
CA LEU A 114 1.10 15.98 5.58
C LEU A 114 2.51 15.92 6.17
N ASP A 115 3.04 17.04 6.60
CA ASP A 115 4.38 17.09 7.22
C ASP A 115 4.44 16.37 8.58
N GLN A 116 3.29 16.22 9.24
CA GLN A 116 3.17 15.66 10.57
C GLN A 116 2.93 14.13 10.56
N CYS A 117 2.55 13.54 9.41
CA CYS A 117 2.28 12.11 9.30
C CYS A 117 3.53 11.32 8.86
N ASP A 118 3.49 10.02 9.08
CA ASP A 118 4.48 9.04 8.62
C ASP A 118 4.00 8.33 7.34
N GLY A 119 2.69 8.19 7.16
CA GLY A 119 2.10 7.50 6.02
C GLY A 119 0.68 7.90 5.70
N VAL A 120 0.26 7.53 4.48
CA VAL A 120 -1.07 7.81 3.92
C VAL A 120 -1.70 6.50 3.45
N ILE A 121 -2.96 6.30 3.80
CA ILE A 121 -3.82 5.22 3.28
C ILE A 121 -4.80 5.85 2.30
N CYS A 122 -4.77 5.40 1.05
CA CYS A 122 -5.61 5.91 -0.05
C CYS A 122 -6.59 4.82 -0.52
N GLY A 123 -7.86 4.99 -0.19
CA GLY A 123 -8.98 4.13 -0.61
C GLY A 123 -10.04 4.88 -1.43
N THR A 124 -9.64 5.90 -2.18
CA THR A 124 -10.52 6.74 -3.00
C THR A 124 -10.98 6.02 -4.28
N ALA A 125 -11.67 6.74 -5.17
CA ALA A 125 -11.97 6.26 -6.51
C ALA A 125 -10.68 6.13 -7.35
N ASP A 126 -10.62 5.12 -8.21
CA ASP A 126 -9.45 4.69 -9.01
C ASP A 126 -8.70 5.83 -9.70
N HIS A 127 -9.46 6.79 -10.26
CA HIS A 127 -8.90 7.90 -11.03
C HIS A 127 -8.19 8.98 -10.20
N THR A 128 -8.31 8.92 -8.87
CA THR A 128 -7.67 9.88 -7.94
C THR A 128 -6.48 9.29 -7.19
N HIS A 129 -6.25 7.99 -7.27
CA HIS A 129 -5.14 7.31 -6.59
C HIS A 129 -3.79 7.94 -6.89
N ALA A 130 -3.49 8.12 -8.18
CA ALA A 130 -2.17 8.56 -8.61
C ALA A 130 -1.79 9.94 -8.07
N ILE A 131 -2.70 10.92 -8.10
CA ILE A 131 -2.40 12.27 -7.66
C ILE A 131 -2.20 12.35 -6.14
N ILE A 132 -3.05 11.66 -5.38
CA ILE A 132 -2.98 11.61 -3.92
C ILE A 132 -1.67 10.95 -3.47
N CYS A 133 -1.35 9.80 -4.07
CA CYS A 133 -0.13 9.06 -3.76
C CYS A 133 1.14 9.79 -4.20
N ALA A 134 1.12 10.47 -5.37
CA ALA A 134 2.26 11.24 -5.85
C ALA A 134 2.64 12.36 -4.88
N GLU A 135 1.67 13.11 -4.37
CA GLU A 135 1.90 14.19 -3.42
C GLU A 135 2.48 13.66 -2.10
N ALA A 136 1.96 12.54 -1.58
CA ALA A 136 2.49 11.90 -0.38
C ALA A 136 3.94 11.43 -0.59
N LEU A 137 4.23 10.76 -1.72
CA LEU A 137 5.59 10.31 -2.07
C LEU A 137 6.57 11.47 -2.25
N MET A 138 6.13 12.58 -2.89
CA MET A 138 6.96 13.78 -3.01
C MET A 138 7.32 14.40 -1.65
N ALA A 139 6.42 14.28 -0.67
CA ALA A 139 6.67 14.68 0.70
C ALA A 139 7.44 13.62 1.52
N GLY A 140 7.87 12.52 0.90
CA GLY A 140 8.63 11.46 1.56
C GLY A 140 7.81 10.63 2.56
N LYS A 141 6.50 10.49 2.34
CA LYS A 141 5.61 9.73 3.20
C LYS A 141 5.38 8.32 2.64
N ALA A 142 5.26 7.33 3.53
CA ALA A 142 4.84 5.98 3.17
C ALA A 142 3.42 6.00 2.58
N VAL A 143 3.13 5.07 1.66
CA VAL A 143 1.83 5.02 0.98
C VAL A 143 1.31 3.59 0.92
N TYR A 144 0.09 3.40 1.40
CA TYR A 144 -0.76 2.28 1.01
C TYR A 144 -1.86 2.80 0.07
N CYS A 145 -2.05 2.17 -1.08
CA CYS A 145 -3.06 2.59 -2.06
C CYS A 145 -3.86 1.39 -2.54
N GLU A 146 -5.19 1.51 -2.58
CA GLU A 146 -6.05 0.47 -3.13
C GLU A 146 -5.78 0.21 -4.62
N LYS A 147 -6.21 -0.96 -5.07
CA LYS A 147 -6.17 -1.36 -6.49
C LYS A 147 -7.34 -0.71 -7.25
N PRO A 148 -7.16 -0.43 -8.52
CA PRO A 148 -5.92 -0.38 -9.28
C PRO A 148 -5.07 0.81 -8.86
N LEU A 149 -3.75 0.62 -8.80
CA LEU A 149 -2.84 1.68 -8.32
C LEU A 149 -2.97 2.99 -9.09
N THR A 150 -3.21 2.89 -10.38
CA THR A 150 -3.32 4.04 -11.29
C THR A 150 -4.29 3.76 -12.44
N ARG A 151 -4.75 4.82 -13.09
CA ARG A 151 -5.62 4.74 -14.27
C ARG A 151 -4.83 4.63 -15.58
N THR A 152 -3.61 5.16 -15.63
CA THR A 152 -2.80 5.22 -16.86
C THR A 152 -1.39 4.68 -16.64
N VAL A 153 -0.77 4.23 -17.73
CA VAL A 153 0.65 3.81 -17.74
C VAL A 153 1.58 4.94 -17.35
N TYR A 154 1.26 6.16 -17.73
CA TYR A 154 2.04 7.35 -17.35
C TYR A 154 2.06 7.53 -15.83
N GLU A 155 0.89 7.49 -15.19
CA GLU A 155 0.76 7.59 -13.73
C GLU A 155 1.55 6.49 -13.02
N SER A 156 1.46 5.26 -13.50
CA SER A 156 2.19 4.12 -12.92
C SER A 156 3.71 4.33 -12.98
N ARG A 157 4.21 4.78 -14.13
CA ARG A 157 5.64 5.12 -14.30
C ARG A 157 6.08 6.30 -13.43
N LEU A 158 5.19 7.28 -13.23
CA LEU A 158 5.44 8.41 -12.36
C LEU A 158 5.57 7.96 -10.91
N LEU A 159 4.59 7.19 -10.39
CA LEU A 159 4.63 6.68 -9.03
C LEU A 159 5.85 5.79 -8.77
N THR A 160 6.25 4.95 -9.74
CA THR A 160 7.47 4.14 -9.64
C THR A 160 8.71 5.01 -9.42
N LYS A 161 8.85 6.10 -10.19
CA LYS A 161 9.98 7.04 -10.04
C LYS A 161 9.94 7.78 -8.70
N LEU A 162 8.75 8.22 -8.28
CA LEU A 162 8.58 8.93 -7.02
C LEU A 162 8.84 8.01 -5.82
N ALA A 163 8.36 6.78 -5.83
CA ALA A 163 8.61 5.79 -4.79
C ALA A 163 10.11 5.48 -4.66
N ALA A 164 10.81 5.26 -5.77
CA ALA A 164 12.25 5.04 -5.78
C ALA A 164 13.02 6.25 -5.22
N LYS A 165 12.59 7.49 -5.54
CA LYS A 165 13.22 8.71 -5.03
C LYS A 165 12.91 8.93 -3.54
N ALA A 166 11.68 8.69 -3.12
CA ALA A 166 11.25 8.88 -1.74
C ALA A 166 11.90 7.86 -0.78
N ASN A 167 12.22 6.65 -1.27
CA ASN A 167 12.80 5.56 -0.48
C ASN A 167 12.02 5.27 0.81
N VAL A 168 10.70 5.19 0.68
CA VAL A 168 9.74 4.90 1.75
C VAL A 168 8.99 3.60 1.47
N ALA A 169 8.31 3.07 2.46
CA ALA A 169 7.44 1.91 2.28
C ALA A 169 6.26 2.25 1.35
N THR A 170 6.00 1.39 0.37
CA THR A 170 4.85 1.50 -0.52
C THR A 170 4.18 0.14 -0.66
N GLN A 171 2.85 0.13 -0.68
CA GLN A 171 2.06 -1.08 -0.84
C GLN A 171 0.80 -0.78 -1.66
N MET A 172 0.49 -1.65 -2.60
CA MET A 172 -0.82 -1.66 -3.27
C MET A 172 -1.74 -2.68 -2.61
N GLY A 173 -3.02 -2.35 -2.51
CA GLY A 173 -4.06 -3.18 -1.91
C GLY A 173 -4.46 -4.39 -2.75
N ASN A 174 -3.64 -5.43 -2.75
CA ASN A 174 -3.86 -6.71 -3.43
C ASN A 174 -4.24 -7.79 -2.43
N GLN A 175 -5.34 -7.64 -1.72
CA GLN A 175 -5.70 -8.49 -0.58
C GLN A 175 -5.77 -9.97 -0.95
N GLY A 176 -6.33 -10.29 -2.13
CA GLY A 176 -6.39 -11.67 -2.62
C GLY A 176 -5.03 -12.34 -2.78
N ALA A 177 -4.01 -11.56 -3.21
CA ALA A 177 -2.65 -12.08 -3.38
C ALA A 177 -1.89 -12.25 -2.05
N SER A 178 -2.41 -11.69 -0.96
CA SER A 178 -1.83 -11.81 0.39
C SER A 178 -2.54 -12.85 1.25
N GLY A 179 -3.56 -13.51 0.72
CA GLY A 179 -4.36 -14.51 1.42
C GLY A 179 -3.66 -15.87 1.52
N GLU A 180 -3.93 -16.58 2.61
CA GLU A 180 -3.42 -17.93 2.85
C GLU A 180 -3.76 -18.91 1.71
N GLY A 181 -4.93 -18.77 1.09
CA GLY A 181 -5.37 -19.62 -0.02
C GLY A 181 -4.42 -19.59 -1.22
N VAL A 182 -3.84 -18.44 -1.55
CA VAL A 182 -2.85 -18.34 -2.65
C VAL A 182 -1.57 -19.09 -2.27
N ASN A 183 -1.12 -18.96 -1.02
CA ASN A 183 0.07 -19.67 -0.54
C ASN A 183 -0.14 -21.19 -0.60
N LEU A 184 -1.29 -21.69 -0.13
CA LEU A 184 -1.66 -23.11 -0.20
C LEU A 184 -1.70 -23.64 -1.64
N VAL A 185 -2.29 -22.88 -2.57
CA VAL A 185 -2.29 -23.28 -3.99
C VAL A 185 -0.87 -23.37 -4.55
N CYS A 186 -0.01 -22.41 -4.22
CA CYS A 186 1.40 -22.46 -4.63
C CYS A 186 2.12 -23.67 -4.04
N GLU A 187 1.92 -23.96 -2.77
CA GLU A 187 2.51 -25.15 -2.10
C GLU A 187 2.05 -26.44 -2.75
N TRP A 188 0.77 -26.62 -3.04
CA TRP A 188 0.24 -27.81 -3.71
C TRP A 188 0.81 -28.00 -5.11
N ILE A 189 0.93 -26.91 -5.88
CA ILE A 189 1.52 -26.97 -7.22
C ILE A 189 3.01 -27.35 -7.13
N TRP A 190 3.77 -26.71 -6.27
CA TRP A 190 5.21 -26.95 -6.12
C TRP A 190 5.53 -28.34 -5.55
N ASN A 191 4.67 -28.86 -4.69
CA ASN A 191 4.80 -30.22 -4.14
C ASN A 191 4.31 -31.31 -5.11
N GLY A 192 3.73 -30.94 -6.26
CA GLY A 192 3.24 -31.87 -7.24
C GLY A 192 1.91 -32.56 -6.90
N GLU A 193 1.15 -32.01 -5.94
CA GLU A 193 -0.13 -32.60 -5.49
C GLU A 193 -1.17 -32.75 -6.62
N ILE A 194 -1.11 -31.87 -7.61
CA ILE A 194 -1.99 -31.91 -8.80
C ILE A 194 -1.27 -32.44 -10.04
N GLY A 195 -0.02 -32.95 -9.91
CA GLY A 195 0.83 -33.39 -11.01
C GLY A 195 1.36 -32.22 -11.85
N GLU A 196 1.75 -32.53 -13.10
CA GLU A 196 2.24 -31.54 -14.05
C GLU A 196 1.10 -30.62 -14.54
N VAL A 197 1.24 -29.32 -14.38
CA VAL A 197 0.26 -28.34 -14.86
C VAL A 197 0.40 -28.17 -16.36
N THR A 198 -0.56 -28.70 -17.13
CA THR A 198 -0.58 -28.65 -18.59
C THR A 198 -1.48 -27.57 -19.16
N ARG A 199 -2.42 -27.05 -18.34
CA ARG A 199 -3.38 -26.01 -18.75
C ARG A 199 -3.79 -25.14 -17.55
N VAL A 200 -3.98 -23.85 -17.81
CA VAL A 200 -4.54 -22.87 -16.87
C VAL A 200 -5.70 -22.15 -17.55
N ASP A 201 -6.88 -22.19 -16.96
CA ASP A 201 -8.04 -21.40 -17.40
C ASP A 201 -8.29 -20.28 -16.41
N ALA A 202 -8.20 -19.01 -16.87
CA ALA A 202 -8.48 -17.83 -16.08
C ALA A 202 -9.75 -17.15 -16.62
N PHE A 203 -10.73 -16.94 -15.76
CA PHE A 203 -11.99 -16.30 -16.12
C PHE A 203 -12.51 -15.38 -15.02
N THR A 204 -13.40 -14.46 -15.40
CA THR A 204 -14.07 -13.54 -14.49
C THR A 204 -15.50 -13.31 -14.99
N ASP A 205 -16.41 -13.05 -14.05
CA ASP A 205 -17.78 -12.60 -14.30
C ASP A 205 -17.91 -11.07 -14.37
N ARG A 206 -16.81 -10.36 -14.19
CA ARG A 206 -16.78 -8.90 -14.23
C ARG A 206 -16.52 -8.41 -15.66
N PRO A 207 -17.30 -7.40 -16.12
CA PRO A 207 -17.09 -6.80 -17.44
C PRO A 207 -15.75 -6.08 -17.55
#